data_9cf9f7f1ddb8a36d2e04633e9b1ed632
#
_entry.id   9cf9f7f1ddb8a36d2e04633e9b1ed632
#
_cell.length_a   1.000
_cell.length_b   1.000
_cell.length_c   1.000
_cell.angle_alpha   90.00
_cell.angle_beta   90.00
_cell.angle_gamma   90.00
#
_symmetry.space_group_name_H-M   'P 1'
#
loop_
_entity.id
_entity.type
_entity.pdbx_description
1 polymer ?
#
loop_
_entity_poly.entity_id
_entity_poly.type
_entity_poly.pdbx_seq_one_letter_code
_entity_poly.pdbx_strand_id
1 'polypeptide(L)'
;IRKPKDYAVQEPGDIVQVDTLDLHPFPGVHFKHFTARDVVSRWDVIEAFSKASSRQAKAFLSCLIERTPFPVKAVQVDGGSEFMAEFEQACAEYGIRLFVLPPRSPKLNGRVERAHRTHLDEFYAVFAPEGDLESLNKNLRSWEWVYNNIRPHRALDNLTPKQYIEHYHPGLISSQSSHMY
;
A
#
# COMPACT_ATOMS: atom_id res chain seq x y z
N ILE A 1 -1.56 -16.04 9.03
CA ILE A 1 -0.78 -16.34 10.26
C ILE A 1 -0.67 -15.05 11.08
N ARG A 2 -0.56 -15.11 12.40
CA ARG A 2 -0.26 -13.93 13.23
C ARG A 2 1.22 -13.57 13.15
N LYS A 3 1.53 -12.27 13.11
CA LYS A 3 2.91 -11.80 13.15
C LYS A 3 3.59 -12.22 14.46
N PRO A 4 4.74 -12.91 14.42
CA PRO A 4 5.52 -13.21 15.61
C PRO A 4 5.95 -11.93 16.35
N LYS A 5 6.06 -11.98 17.68
CA LYS A 5 6.46 -10.79 18.47
C LYS A 5 7.91 -10.37 18.19
N ASP A 6 8.75 -11.32 17.88
CA ASP A 6 10.18 -11.17 17.57
C ASP A 6 10.46 -10.92 16.08
N TYR A 7 9.42 -10.78 15.26
CA TYR A 7 9.60 -10.45 13.84
C TYR A 7 10.20 -9.06 13.68
N ALA A 8 11.47 -9.02 13.28
CA ALA A 8 12.19 -7.77 13.08
C ALA A 8 11.63 -6.97 11.89
N VAL A 9 11.48 -5.66 12.10
CA VAL A 9 11.04 -4.71 11.08
C VAL A 9 12.05 -3.56 11.06
N GLN A 10 13.02 -3.65 10.17
CA GLN A 10 14.17 -2.74 10.11
C GLN A 10 14.35 -2.13 8.72
N GLU A 11 13.98 -2.85 7.68
CA GLU A 11 14.17 -2.44 6.29
C GLU A 11 12.83 -2.24 5.58
N PRO A 12 12.78 -1.36 4.55
CA PRO A 12 11.66 -1.30 3.64
C PRO A 12 11.33 -2.68 3.05
N GLY A 13 10.04 -3.02 3.03
CA GLY A 13 9.56 -4.32 2.58
C GLY A 13 9.46 -5.39 3.65
N ASP A 14 10.05 -5.22 4.83
CA ASP A 14 9.90 -6.18 5.93
C ASP A 14 8.43 -6.37 6.33
N ILE A 15 7.66 -5.27 6.37
CA ILE A 15 6.19 -5.30 6.47
C ILE A 15 5.58 -4.18 5.65
N VAL A 16 4.65 -4.54 4.80
CA VAL A 16 3.73 -3.62 4.12
C VAL A 16 2.33 -3.83 4.69
N GLN A 17 1.74 -2.79 5.26
CA GLN A 17 0.34 -2.83 5.71
C GLN A 17 -0.58 -2.56 4.53
N VAL A 18 -1.59 -3.41 4.35
CA VAL A 18 -2.59 -3.27 3.27
C VAL A 18 -3.98 -3.18 3.90
N ASP A 19 -4.77 -2.24 3.40
CA ASP A 19 -6.13 -2.00 3.86
C ASP A 19 -6.97 -1.37 2.76
N THR A 20 -8.28 -1.38 2.93
CA THR A 20 -9.25 -0.81 1.99
C THR A 20 -10.03 0.34 2.59
N LEU A 21 -10.38 1.31 1.76
CA LEU A 21 -11.23 2.45 2.10
C LEU A 21 -12.42 2.48 1.14
N ASP A 22 -13.62 2.64 1.71
CA ASP A 22 -14.84 2.88 0.92
C ASP A 22 -14.91 4.32 0.44
N LEU A 23 -15.13 4.48 -0.85
CA LEU A 23 -15.33 5.77 -1.49
C LEU A 23 -16.73 5.85 -2.07
N HIS A 24 -17.41 6.95 -1.78
CA HIS A 24 -18.75 7.26 -2.28
C HIS A 24 -18.74 8.64 -2.97
N PRO A 25 -18.11 8.76 -4.16
CA PRO A 25 -17.93 10.06 -4.79
C PRO A 25 -19.25 10.72 -5.21
N PHE A 26 -20.23 9.89 -5.60
CA PHE A 26 -21.58 10.34 -5.98
C PHE A 26 -22.64 9.34 -5.50
N PRO A 27 -23.91 9.75 -5.40
CA PRO A 27 -25.00 8.82 -5.10
C PRO A 27 -25.02 7.63 -6.08
N GLY A 28 -24.99 6.42 -5.55
CA GLY A 28 -25.01 5.18 -6.33
C GLY A 28 -23.65 4.74 -6.92
N VAL A 29 -22.58 5.52 -6.75
CA VAL A 29 -21.23 5.16 -7.19
C VAL A 29 -20.38 4.80 -5.99
N HIS A 30 -19.83 3.59 -6.01
CA HIS A 30 -19.00 3.05 -4.93
C HIS A 30 -17.69 2.54 -5.52
N PHE A 31 -16.56 2.96 -4.94
CA PHE A 31 -15.25 2.42 -5.24
C PHE A 31 -14.58 1.93 -3.95
N LYS A 32 -13.71 0.97 -4.09
CA LYS A 32 -12.81 0.50 -3.04
C LYS A 32 -11.40 0.96 -3.34
N HIS A 33 -10.88 1.84 -2.52
CA HIS A 33 -9.50 2.30 -2.58
C HIS A 33 -8.62 1.38 -1.74
N PHE A 34 -7.72 0.66 -2.39
CA PHE A 34 -6.71 -0.14 -1.73
C PHE A 34 -5.47 0.71 -1.49
N THR A 35 -4.93 0.64 -0.30
CA THR A 35 -3.66 1.25 0.08
C THR A 35 -2.71 0.19 0.62
N ALA A 36 -1.50 0.17 0.12
CA ALA A 36 -0.39 -0.55 0.72
C ALA A 36 0.65 0.45 1.20
N ARG A 37 1.01 0.39 2.47
CA ARG A 37 2.03 1.26 3.09
C ARG A 37 3.16 0.47 3.70
N ASP A 38 4.37 0.69 3.22
CA ASP A 38 5.55 0.21 3.91
C ASP A 38 5.72 0.89 5.28
N VAL A 39 5.93 0.11 6.32
CA VAL A 39 5.97 0.67 7.69
C VAL A 39 7.28 1.38 8.00
N VAL A 40 8.35 1.13 7.26
CA VAL A 40 9.66 1.76 7.44
C VAL A 40 9.77 3.02 6.60
N SER A 41 9.74 2.90 5.28
CA SER A 41 9.95 4.01 4.34
C SER A 41 8.72 4.90 4.12
N ARG A 42 7.53 4.48 4.53
CA ARG A 42 6.25 5.15 4.21
C ARG A 42 5.92 5.17 2.72
N TRP A 43 6.58 4.35 1.92
CA TRP A 43 6.23 4.17 0.52
C TRP A 43 4.80 3.65 0.41
N ASP A 44 4.01 4.32 -0.42
CA ASP A 44 2.62 3.94 -0.68
C ASP A 44 2.45 3.41 -2.09
N VAL A 45 1.60 2.39 -2.23
CA VAL A 45 1.00 1.97 -3.49
C VAL A 45 -0.51 2.03 -3.31
N ILE A 46 -1.20 2.68 -4.25
CA ILE A 46 -2.64 2.92 -4.17
C ILE A 46 -3.33 2.59 -5.49
N GLU A 47 -4.49 1.95 -5.43
CA GLU A 47 -5.32 1.64 -6.60
C GLU A 47 -6.79 1.57 -6.18
N ALA A 48 -7.69 2.00 -7.04
CA ALA A 48 -9.13 1.89 -6.83
C ALA A 48 -9.72 0.75 -7.66
N PHE A 49 -10.72 0.08 -7.10
CA PHE A 49 -11.48 -0.99 -7.76
C PHE A 49 -12.99 -0.76 -7.56
N SER A 50 -13.80 -1.36 -8.41
CA SER A 50 -15.27 -1.28 -8.29
C SER A 50 -15.81 -2.01 -7.05
N LYS A 51 -15.06 -2.95 -6.49
CA LYS A 51 -15.40 -3.71 -5.28
C LYS A 51 -14.15 -4.27 -4.61
N ALA A 52 -14.24 -4.61 -3.32
CA ALA A 52 -13.24 -5.42 -2.65
C ALA A 52 -13.63 -6.90 -2.76
N SER A 53 -12.81 -7.69 -3.41
CA SER A 53 -12.88 -9.15 -3.43
C SER A 53 -11.47 -9.72 -3.45
N SER A 54 -11.32 -11.01 -3.15
CA SER A 54 -10.00 -11.66 -3.14
C SER A 54 -9.29 -11.58 -4.51
N ARG A 55 -10.06 -11.57 -5.59
CA ARG A 55 -9.54 -11.37 -6.95
C ARG A 55 -8.96 -9.96 -7.15
N GLN A 56 -9.66 -8.91 -6.69
CA GLN A 56 -9.15 -7.54 -6.74
C GLN A 56 -7.95 -7.35 -5.81
N ALA A 57 -7.99 -7.93 -4.61
CA ALA A 57 -6.86 -7.91 -3.70
C ALA A 57 -5.62 -8.60 -4.30
N LYS A 58 -5.79 -9.74 -4.98
CA LYS A 58 -4.73 -10.39 -5.77
C LYS A 58 -4.18 -9.48 -6.87
N ALA A 59 -5.05 -8.79 -7.63
CA ALA A 59 -4.62 -7.83 -8.65
C ALA A 59 -3.84 -6.66 -8.02
N PHE A 60 -4.30 -6.16 -6.88
CA PHE A 60 -3.61 -5.13 -6.13
C PHE A 60 -2.24 -5.59 -5.60
N LEU A 61 -2.10 -6.84 -5.18
CA LEU A 61 -0.80 -7.40 -4.78
C LEU A 61 0.21 -7.36 -5.93
N SER A 62 -0.23 -7.62 -7.17
CA SER A 62 0.63 -7.49 -8.35
C SER A 62 1.08 -6.04 -8.56
N CYS A 63 0.16 -5.06 -8.43
CA CYS A 63 0.50 -3.64 -8.47
C CYS A 63 1.51 -3.25 -7.37
N LEU A 64 1.34 -3.79 -6.16
CA LEU A 64 2.25 -3.56 -5.05
C LEU A 64 3.67 -4.03 -5.37
N ILE A 65 3.81 -5.26 -5.84
CA ILE A 65 5.12 -5.85 -6.17
C ILE A 65 5.79 -5.08 -7.32
N GLU A 66 5.04 -4.70 -8.33
CA GLU A 66 5.55 -3.98 -9.49
C GLU A 66 6.01 -2.55 -9.16
N ARG A 67 5.29 -1.85 -8.26
CA ARG A 67 5.49 -0.42 -8.00
C ARG A 67 6.31 -0.10 -6.76
N THR A 68 6.72 -1.09 -5.98
CA THR A 68 7.66 -0.88 -4.87
C THR A 68 9.11 -1.01 -5.34
N PRO A 69 10.02 -0.11 -4.94
CA PRO A 69 11.44 -0.16 -5.33
C PRO A 69 12.27 -1.10 -4.42
N PHE A 70 11.63 -2.01 -3.72
CA PHE A 70 12.26 -2.98 -2.82
C PHE A 70 11.46 -4.28 -2.80
N PRO A 71 12.06 -5.42 -2.44
CA PRO A 71 11.34 -6.68 -2.32
C PRO A 71 10.36 -6.65 -1.12
N VAL A 72 9.11 -7.03 -1.36
CA VAL A 72 8.09 -7.17 -0.31
C VAL A 72 8.25 -8.54 0.36
N LYS A 73 8.65 -8.57 1.64
CA LYS A 73 8.88 -9.80 2.41
C LYS A 73 7.63 -10.28 3.14
N ALA A 74 6.83 -9.32 3.63
CA ALA A 74 5.57 -9.63 4.30
C ALA A 74 4.52 -8.56 4.07
N VAL A 75 3.26 -9.00 4.01
CA VAL A 75 2.07 -8.15 3.98
C VAL A 75 1.28 -8.37 5.26
N GLN A 76 0.82 -7.29 5.87
CA GLN A 76 -0.05 -7.31 7.03
C GLN A 76 -1.41 -6.71 6.69
N VAL A 77 -2.47 -7.47 6.93
CA VAL A 77 -3.86 -7.10 6.65
C VAL A 77 -4.72 -7.22 7.91
N ASP A 78 -5.87 -6.59 7.90
CA ASP A 78 -6.94 -6.93 8.83
C ASP A 78 -7.58 -8.29 8.48
N GLY A 79 -8.63 -8.70 9.17
CA GLY A 79 -9.34 -9.96 8.90
C GLY A 79 -10.40 -9.85 7.80
N GLY A 80 -10.30 -8.90 6.89
CA GLY A 80 -11.24 -8.69 5.78
C GLY A 80 -11.30 -9.89 4.82
N SER A 81 -12.49 -10.24 4.35
CA SER A 81 -12.70 -11.40 3.46
C SER A 81 -11.99 -11.27 2.11
N GLU A 82 -11.72 -10.06 1.67
CA GLU A 82 -10.96 -9.76 0.46
C GLU A 82 -9.50 -10.22 0.52
N PHE A 83 -8.94 -10.36 1.72
CA PHE A 83 -7.57 -10.80 1.94
C PHE A 83 -7.44 -12.31 2.18
N MET A 84 -8.48 -13.07 1.85
CA MET A 84 -8.50 -14.53 1.93
C MET A 84 -8.40 -15.18 0.55
N ALA A 85 -8.46 -16.50 0.50
CA ALA A 85 -8.54 -17.30 -0.73
C ALA A 85 -7.50 -16.91 -1.78
N GLU A 86 -7.90 -16.29 -2.90
CA GLU A 86 -7.01 -15.97 -4.03
C GLU A 86 -5.86 -15.03 -3.62
N PHE A 87 -6.10 -14.09 -2.70
CA PHE A 87 -5.05 -13.21 -2.18
C PHE A 87 -4.01 -13.97 -1.35
N GLU A 88 -4.47 -14.83 -0.45
CA GLU A 88 -3.60 -15.67 0.39
C GLU A 88 -2.76 -16.62 -0.47
N GLN A 89 -3.37 -17.24 -1.47
CA GLN A 89 -2.67 -18.07 -2.44
C GLN A 89 -1.62 -17.27 -3.22
N ALA A 90 -1.96 -16.07 -3.69
CA ALA A 90 -1.01 -15.21 -4.41
C ALA A 90 0.17 -14.80 -3.53
N CYS A 91 -0.05 -14.46 -2.26
CA CYS A 91 1.05 -14.19 -1.32
C CYS A 91 2.01 -15.40 -1.23
N ALA A 92 1.46 -16.62 -1.14
CA ALA A 92 2.27 -17.84 -1.08
C ALA A 92 3.05 -18.08 -2.39
N GLU A 93 2.44 -17.86 -3.55
CA GLU A 93 3.07 -17.98 -4.87
C GLU A 93 4.25 -17.00 -5.04
N TYR A 94 4.13 -15.78 -4.51
CA TYR A 94 5.22 -14.79 -4.51
C TYR A 94 6.23 -14.96 -3.36
N GLY A 95 6.03 -15.93 -2.47
CA GLY A 95 6.90 -16.12 -1.29
C GLY A 95 6.73 -15.03 -0.23
N ILE A 96 5.63 -14.27 -0.27
CA ILE A 96 5.32 -13.19 0.65
C ILE A 96 4.59 -13.76 1.88
N ARG A 97 5.06 -13.43 3.07
CA ARG A 97 4.38 -13.84 4.31
C ARG A 97 3.13 -13.01 4.53
N LEU A 98 2.00 -13.67 4.73
CA LEU A 98 0.74 -13.01 5.07
C LEU A 98 0.51 -13.02 6.59
N PHE A 99 0.50 -11.84 7.20
CA PHE A 99 0.13 -11.65 8.59
C PHE A 99 -1.28 -11.06 8.69
N VAL A 100 -2.13 -11.75 9.43
CA VAL A 100 -3.51 -11.29 9.67
C VAL A 100 -3.61 -10.76 11.11
N LEU A 101 -4.09 -9.55 11.25
CA LEU A 101 -4.28 -8.90 12.55
C LEU A 101 -5.37 -9.58 13.36
N PRO A 102 -5.21 -9.66 14.70
CA PRO A 102 -6.30 -10.10 15.56
C PRO A 102 -7.52 -9.17 15.40
N PRO A 103 -8.75 -9.70 15.52
CA PRO A 103 -9.94 -8.88 15.53
C PRO A 103 -9.85 -7.76 16.60
N ARG A 104 -10.38 -6.57 16.28
CA ARG A 104 -10.41 -5.40 17.18
C ARG A 104 -9.04 -4.92 17.63
N SER A 105 -8.04 -4.96 16.75
CA SER A 105 -6.67 -4.48 17.03
C SER A 105 -6.27 -3.27 16.17
N PRO A 106 -7.01 -2.15 16.17
CA PRO A 106 -6.77 -1.01 15.28
C PRO A 106 -5.38 -0.39 15.47
N LYS A 107 -4.84 -0.42 16.70
CA LYS A 107 -3.49 0.11 16.98
C LYS A 107 -2.38 -0.54 16.15
N LEU A 108 -2.59 -1.75 15.65
CA LEU A 108 -1.60 -2.48 14.86
C LEU A 108 -1.65 -2.12 13.36
N ASN A 109 -2.73 -1.45 12.90
CA ASN A 109 -2.92 -1.01 11.51
C ASN A 109 -2.72 0.50 11.31
N GLY A 110 -2.29 1.20 12.35
CA GLY A 110 -2.24 2.66 12.41
C GLY A 110 -1.38 3.35 11.34
N ARG A 111 -0.51 2.62 10.63
CA ARG A 111 0.31 3.19 9.53
C ARG A 111 -0.53 3.38 8.28
N VAL A 112 -1.27 2.36 7.86
CA VAL A 112 -2.16 2.44 6.68
C VAL A 112 -3.40 3.30 6.96
N GLU A 113 -3.94 3.28 8.19
CA GLU A 113 -5.03 4.17 8.59
C GLU A 113 -4.62 5.65 8.47
N ARG A 114 -3.38 5.99 8.86
CA ARG A 114 -2.83 7.33 8.64
C ARG A 114 -2.65 7.66 7.17
N ALA A 115 -2.30 6.67 6.33
CA ALA A 115 -2.27 6.84 4.88
C ALA A 115 -3.64 7.21 4.35
N HIS A 116 -4.68 6.46 4.72
CA HIS A 116 -6.05 6.73 4.32
C HIS A 116 -6.48 8.17 4.65
N ARG A 117 -6.18 8.63 5.88
CA ARG A 117 -6.48 10.02 6.25
C ARG A 117 -5.76 11.01 5.34
N THR A 118 -4.48 10.81 5.07
CA THR A 118 -3.72 11.70 4.18
C THR A 118 -4.30 11.70 2.76
N HIS A 119 -4.68 10.55 2.22
CA HIS A 119 -5.29 10.46 0.91
C HIS A 119 -6.66 11.15 0.86
N LEU A 120 -7.46 11.03 1.93
CA LEU A 120 -8.74 11.73 2.04
C LEU A 120 -8.54 13.26 2.10
N ASP A 121 -7.63 13.73 2.96
CA ASP A 121 -7.44 15.16 3.23
C ASP A 121 -6.69 15.89 2.08
N GLU A 122 -5.72 15.24 1.45
CA GLU A 122 -4.82 15.89 0.48
C GLU A 122 -5.12 15.55 -0.98
N PHE A 123 -5.76 14.42 -1.26
CA PHE A 123 -6.15 14.04 -2.61
C PHE A 123 -7.67 14.17 -2.83
N TYR A 124 -8.48 13.41 -2.11
CA TYR A 124 -9.92 13.38 -2.35
C TYR A 124 -10.66 14.68 -1.97
N ALA A 125 -10.14 15.44 -1.01
CA ALA A 125 -10.71 16.74 -0.66
C ALA A 125 -10.50 17.81 -1.74
N VAL A 126 -9.48 17.62 -2.59
CA VAL A 126 -9.11 18.58 -3.65
C VAL A 126 -9.54 18.07 -5.03
N PHE A 127 -9.49 16.78 -5.22
CA PHE A 127 -9.79 16.09 -6.47
C PHE A 127 -11.17 15.42 -6.40
N ALA A 128 -12.17 16.00 -7.06
CA ALA A 128 -13.45 15.33 -7.26
C ALA A 128 -13.28 14.26 -8.34
N PRO A 129 -13.50 12.96 -8.04
CA PRO A 129 -13.40 11.92 -9.06
C PRO A 129 -14.43 12.17 -10.17
N GLU A 130 -13.97 12.31 -11.41
CA GLU A 130 -14.83 12.35 -12.58
C GLU A 130 -15.32 10.93 -12.88
N GLY A 131 -16.39 10.51 -12.24
CA GLY A 131 -17.32 9.43 -12.59
C GLY A 131 -16.80 8.03 -12.95
N ASP A 132 -15.61 7.85 -13.53
CA ASP A 132 -15.13 6.57 -13.99
C ASP A 132 -13.84 6.11 -13.25
N LEU A 133 -13.70 4.79 -13.14
CA LEU A 133 -12.61 4.15 -12.40
C LEU A 133 -11.25 4.35 -13.08
N GLU A 134 -11.20 4.41 -14.41
CA GLU A 134 -9.94 4.56 -15.17
C GLU A 134 -9.34 5.94 -14.95
N SER A 135 -10.16 6.99 -15.06
CA SER A 135 -9.79 8.38 -14.77
C SER A 135 -9.32 8.52 -13.32
N LEU A 136 -10.06 7.95 -12.37
CA LEU A 136 -9.66 7.94 -10.97
C LEU A 136 -8.29 7.29 -10.78
N ASN A 137 -8.05 6.12 -11.32
CA ASN A 137 -6.77 5.42 -11.18
C ASN A 137 -5.60 6.15 -11.85
N LYS A 138 -5.83 6.82 -12.98
CA LYS A 138 -4.82 7.69 -13.60
C LYS A 138 -4.38 8.82 -12.64
N ASN A 139 -5.33 9.45 -11.98
CA ASN A 139 -5.05 10.52 -11.02
C ASN A 139 -4.45 9.99 -9.72
N LEU A 140 -4.88 8.83 -9.24
CA LEU A 140 -4.26 8.15 -8.09
C LEU A 140 -2.80 7.80 -8.34
N ARG A 141 -2.45 7.33 -9.55
CA ARG A 141 -1.04 7.07 -9.92
C ARG A 141 -0.18 8.34 -9.91
N SER A 142 -0.73 9.46 -10.39
CA SER A 142 -0.05 10.76 -10.32
C SER A 142 0.15 11.21 -8.88
N TRP A 143 -0.87 11.02 -8.03
CA TRP A 143 -0.79 11.31 -6.60
C TRP A 143 0.20 10.38 -5.88
N GLU A 144 0.19 9.07 -6.15
CA GLU A 144 1.16 8.10 -5.63
C GLU A 144 2.59 8.54 -5.94
N TRP A 145 2.83 9.00 -7.17
CA TRP A 145 4.14 9.50 -7.55
C TRP A 145 4.54 10.74 -6.74
N VAL A 146 3.64 11.72 -6.61
CA VAL A 146 3.86 12.91 -5.77
C VAL A 146 4.13 12.51 -4.33
N TYR A 147 3.32 11.61 -3.79
CA TYR A 147 3.41 11.12 -2.42
C TYR A 147 4.79 10.50 -2.12
N ASN A 148 5.27 9.64 -3.01
CA ASN A 148 6.52 8.92 -2.81
C ASN A 148 7.77 9.71 -3.17
N ASN A 149 7.68 10.67 -4.11
CA ASN A 149 8.87 11.34 -4.67
C ASN A 149 8.99 12.82 -4.30
N ILE A 150 7.90 13.50 -3.97
CA ILE A 150 7.88 14.96 -3.76
C ILE A 150 7.46 15.33 -2.35
N ARG A 151 6.42 14.66 -1.80
CA ARG A 151 5.84 15.02 -0.52
C ARG A 151 6.76 14.68 0.65
N PRO A 152 7.19 15.68 1.47
CA PRO A 152 7.99 15.40 2.65
C PRO A 152 7.14 14.76 3.76
N HIS A 153 7.74 13.86 4.53
CA HIS A 153 7.09 13.16 5.63
C HIS A 153 7.78 13.49 6.94
N ARG A 154 7.05 14.09 7.87
CA ARG A 154 7.58 14.42 9.21
C ARG A 154 8.15 13.20 9.93
N ALA A 155 7.56 12.03 9.73
CA ALA A 155 8.02 10.78 10.34
C ALA A 155 9.31 10.22 9.70
N LEU A 156 9.82 10.85 8.65
CA LEU A 156 11.05 10.54 7.94
C LEU A 156 12.00 11.75 7.97
N ASP A 157 11.95 12.57 9.01
CA ASP A 157 12.74 13.79 9.15
C ASP A 157 12.59 14.76 7.96
N ASN A 158 11.36 14.85 7.45
CA ASN A 158 10.96 15.63 6.28
C ASN A 158 11.56 15.14 4.94
N LEU A 159 12.10 13.95 4.89
CA LEU A 159 12.44 13.29 3.63
C LEU A 159 11.18 12.75 2.95
N THR A 160 11.25 12.63 1.62
CA THR A 160 10.27 11.82 0.89
C THR A 160 10.56 10.32 1.11
N PRO A 161 9.60 9.41 0.91
CA PRO A 161 9.85 7.97 0.95
C PRO A 161 11.04 7.56 0.07
N LYS A 162 11.13 8.10 -1.16
CA LYS A 162 12.25 7.86 -2.06
C LYS A 162 13.58 8.30 -1.47
N GLN A 163 13.67 9.56 -1.01
CA GLN A 163 14.90 10.09 -0.40
C GLN A 163 15.32 9.29 0.84
N TYR A 164 14.35 8.86 1.65
CA TYR A 164 14.62 8.01 2.80
C TYR A 164 15.26 6.68 2.39
N ILE A 165 14.72 6.00 1.38
CA ILE A 165 15.28 4.74 0.87
C ILE A 165 16.68 4.97 0.29
N GLU A 166 16.86 6.01 -0.54
CA GLU A 166 18.14 6.34 -1.15
C GLU A 166 19.23 6.65 -0.11
N HIS A 167 18.85 7.31 0.98
CA HIS A 167 19.79 7.72 2.02
C HIS A 167 20.14 6.58 2.99
N TYR A 168 19.13 5.84 3.47
CA TYR A 168 19.32 4.84 4.53
C TYR A 168 19.44 3.40 4.02
N HIS A 169 18.93 3.11 2.81
CA HIS A 169 18.86 1.78 2.23
C HIS A 169 19.28 1.76 0.75
N PRO A 170 20.43 2.36 0.37
CA PRO A 170 20.81 2.54 -1.04
C PRO A 170 20.94 1.21 -1.79
N GLY A 171 21.29 0.12 -1.10
CA GLY A 171 21.41 -1.21 -1.69
C GLY A 171 20.10 -1.81 -2.20
N LEU A 172 18.94 -1.34 -1.72
CA LEU A 172 17.65 -1.84 -2.17
C LEU A 172 17.27 -1.34 -3.57
N ILE A 173 17.72 -0.14 -3.96
CA ILE A 173 17.39 0.48 -5.26
C ILE A 173 18.33 -0.04 -6.36
N SER A 174 19.59 -0.30 -6.05
CA SER A 174 20.58 -0.75 -7.04
C SER A 174 20.32 -2.15 -7.58
N SER A 175 19.59 -2.99 -6.83
CA SER A 175 19.28 -4.37 -7.23
C SER A 175 18.21 -4.49 -8.33
N GLN A 176 17.37 -3.48 -8.52
CA GLN A 176 16.31 -3.50 -9.56
C GLN A 176 16.78 -3.00 -10.93
N SER A 177 17.84 -2.21 -10.99
CA SER A 177 18.41 -1.75 -12.26
C SER A 177 19.08 -2.85 -13.09
N SER A 178 19.31 -4.03 -12.50
CA SER A 178 19.96 -5.16 -13.18
C SER A 178 19.03 -6.10 -13.93
N HIS A 179 17.71 -5.87 -13.91
CA HIS A 179 16.73 -6.73 -14.58
C HIS A 179 15.99 -6.05 -15.76
N MET A 180 16.44 -4.88 -16.20
CA MET A 180 15.90 -4.18 -17.37
C MET A 180 16.91 -4.14 -18.52
N TYR A 181 17.38 -5.30 -18.97
CA TYR A 181 18.01 -5.50 -20.28
C TYR A 181 17.63 -6.84 -20.84
#